data_bc405f41bc08c465fd3fabd80b553436
#
_entry.id   bc405f41bc08c465fd3fabd80b553436
#
_cell.length_a   1.000
_cell.length_b   1.000
_cell.length_c   1.000
_cell.angle_alpha   90.00
_cell.angle_beta   90.00
_cell.angle_gamma   90.00
#
_symmetry.space_group_name_H-M   'P 1'
#
loop_
_entity.id
_entity.type
_entity.pdbx_description
1 polymer ?
#
loop_
_entity_poly.entity_id
_entity_poly.type
_entity_poly.pdbx_seq_one_letter_code
_entity_poly.pdbx_strand_id
1 'polypeptide(L)'
;MKCSKCNKKAVTFIRYNGTYLCKQHFMEYVEKRVRKDIRKQGLRKGIIAVALSGGKDSLVALYLMNDLFGKHKDKELHAITVDEGIAGYRQKTIEIARKHCNFLGIEHHVVSFKEIIGLKLDEISKIRGELGECTYCGVFRRLCLNKKGNEINAKTIAMGHNLDDVSQSILMNFVKK
;
A
#
# COMPACT_ATOMS: atom_id res chain seq x y z
N MET A 1 30.35 9.49 1.62
CA MET A 1 30.60 8.14 1.10
C MET A 1 30.23 8.07 -0.37
N LYS A 2 30.98 7.29 -1.17
CA LYS A 2 30.68 7.01 -2.57
C LYS A 2 29.77 5.76 -2.69
N CYS A 3 29.01 5.68 -3.75
CA CYS A 3 28.20 4.51 -4.07
C CYS A 3 29.10 3.31 -4.36
N SER A 4 28.75 2.13 -3.83
CA SER A 4 29.50 0.88 -4.05
C SER A 4 29.42 0.37 -5.51
N LYS A 5 28.52 0.94 -6.33
CA LYS A 5 28.32 0.53 -7.73
C LYS A 5 28.77 1.58 -8.75
N CYS A 6 29.01 2.83 -8.34
CA CYS A 6 29.48 3.89 -9.22
C CYS A 6 30.12 5.04 -8.38
N ASN A 7 30.65 6.06 -9.08
CA ASN A 7 31.35 7.18 -8.43
C ASN A 7 30.43 8.27 -7.87
N LYS A 8 29.06 8.13 -7.97
CA LYS A 8 28.11 9.11 -7.45
C LYS A 8 28.07 9.08 -5.92
N LYS A 9 27.67 10.19 -5.29
CA LYS A 9 27.46 10.28 -3.84
C LYS A 9 26.38 9.28 -3.40
N ALA A 10 26.63 8.51 -2.35
CA ALA A 10 25.67 7.62 -1.74
C ALA A 10 24.59 8.43 -0.99
N VAL A 11 23.34 7.98 -1.07
CA VAL A 11 22.19 8.55 -0.35
C VAL A 11 21.70 7.64 0.77
N THR A 12 22.11 6.36 0.75
CA THR A 12 21.71 5.38 1.76
C THR A 12 22.79 4.32 1.99
N PHE A 13 22.68 3.65 3.14
CA PHE A 13 23.51 2.52 3.52
C PHE A 13 22.63 1.33 3.87
N ILE A 14 22.82 0.22 3.18
CA ILE A 14 22.08 -1.02 3.41
C ILE A 14 22.83 -1.86 4.45
N ARG A 15 22.43 -1.76 5.70
CA ARG A 15 23.15 -2.33 6.86
C ARG A 15 23.45 -3.80 6.74
N TYR A 16 22.49 -4.63 6.31
CA TYR A 16 22.64 -6.08 6.31
C TYR A 16 23.63 -6.63 5.25
N ASN A 17 23.99 -5.83 4.24
CA ASN A 17 24.99 -6.23 3.23
C ASN A 17 26.15 -5.25 3.08
N GLY A 18 26.23 -4.22 3.94
CA GLY A 18 27.31 -3.25 3.96
C GLY A 18 27.42 -2.34 2.72
N THR A 19 26.35 -2.19 1.92
CA THR A 19 26.41 -1.52 0.62
C THR A 19 25.94 -0.08 0.71
N TYR A 20 26.75 0.86 0.19
CA TYR A 20 26.37 2.26 -0.01
C TYR A 20 25.78 2.44 -1.40
N LEU A 21 24.60 3.06 -1.52
CA LEU A 21 23.93 3.22 -2.79
C LEU A 21 23.58 4.70 -3.06
N CYS A 22 23.83 5.15 -4.31
CA CYS A 22 23.29 6.41 -4.81
C CYS A 22 21.78 6.26 -5.12
N LYS A 23 21.08 7.38 -5.38
CA LYS A 23 19.64 7.39 -5.65
C LYS A 23 19.21 6.35 -6.70
N GLN A 24 19.90 6.34 -7.84
CA GLN A 24 19.61 5.43 -8.94
C GLN A 24 19.75 3.96 -8.53
N HIS A 25 20.92 3.58 -7.99
CA HIS A 25 21.18 2.20 -7.59
C HIS A 25 20.35 1.75 -6.38
N PHE A 26 19.87 2.68 -5.55
CA PHE A 26 18.90 2.37 -4.51
C PHE A 26 17.51 2.05 -5.09
N MET A 27 17.04 2.83 -6.05
CA MET A 27 15.77 2.54 -6.75
C MET A 27 15.82 1.17 -7.43
N GLU A 28 16.84 0.91 -8.24
CA GLU A 28 17.07 -0.37 -8.90
C GLU A 28 17.13 -1.55 -7.90
N TYR A 29 17.75 -1.32 -6.75
CA TYR A 29 17.83 -2.30 -5.67
C TYR A 29 16.45 -2.64 -5.10
N VAL A 30 15.62 -1.64 -4.82
CA VAL A 30 14.24 -1.82 -4.33
C VAL A 30 13.40 -2.56 -5.37
N GLU A 31 13.40 -2.10 -6.61
CA GLU A 31 12.67 -2.73 -7.72
C GLU A 31 13.05 -4.21 -7.89
N LYS A 32 14.35 -4.50 -7.89
CA LYS A 32 14.85 -5.89 -8.02
C LYS A 32 14.36 -6.78 -6.87
N ARG A 33 14.33 -6.27 -5.65
CA ARG A 33 13.82 -7.02 -4.49
C ARG A 33 12.34 -7.26 -4.58
N VAL A 34 11.54 -6.23 -4.85
CA VAL A 34 10.09 -6.33 -5.02
C VAL A 34 9.76 -7.32 -6.15
N ARG A 35 10.43 -7.19 -7.30
CA ARG A 35 10.25 -8.11 -8.43
C ARG A 35 10.56 -9.57 -8.07
N LYS A 36 11.62 -9.81 -7.27
CA LYS A 36 11.97 -11.15 -6.79
C LYS A 36 10.90 -11.72 -5.86
N ASP A 37 10.38 -10.92 -4.94
CA ASP A 37 9.40 -11.38 -3.96
C ASP A 37 8.02 -11.61 -4.59
N ILE A 38 7.60 -10.75 -5.53
CA ILE A 38 6.38 -10.94 -6.31
C ILE A 38 6.43 -12.22 -7.15
N ARG A 39 7.58 -12.51 -7.78
CA ARG A 39 7.75 -13.77 -8.54
C ARG A 39 7.56 -15.00 -7.67
N LYS A 40 8.04 -14.98 -6.41
CA LYS A 40 7.84 -16.09 -5.46
C LYS A 40 6.38 -16.27 -5.07
N GLN A 41 5.60 -15.21 -5.03
CA GLN A 41 4.18 -15.24 -4.68
C GLN A 41 3.29 -15.77 -5.81
N GLY A 42 3.78 -15.82 -7.06
CA GLY A 42 3.06 -16.41 -8.19
C GLY A 42 1.74 -15.71 -8.49
N LEU A 43 1.76 -14.39 -8.76
CA LEU A 43 0.53 -13.62 -8.99
C LEU A 43 -0.30 -14.20 -10.16
N ARG A 44 -1.58 -14.42 -9.89
CA ARG A 44 -2.56 -14.94 -10.85
C ARG A 44 -2.84 -13.92 -11.96
N LYS A 45 -3.32 -14.42 -13.11
CA LYS A 45 -3.88 -13.58 -14.18
C LYS A 45 -5.15 -12.86 -13.72
N GLY A 46 -5.44 -11.71 -14.32
CA GLY A 46 -6.61 -10.90 -14.01
C GLY A 46 -6.29 -9.65 -13.23
N ILE A 47 -7.26 -9.10 -12.52
CA ILE A 47 -7.14 -7.81 -11.83
C ILE A 47 -6.27 -7.92 -10.58
N ILE A 48 -5.28 -7.03 -10.50
CA ILE A 48 -4.46 -6.79 -9.33
C ILE A 48 -4.88 -5.42 -8.77
N ALA A 49 -5.45 -5.39 -7.58
CA ALA A 49 -5.80 -4.14 -6.91
C ALA A 49 -4.64 -3.66 -6.03
N VAL A 50 -4.33 -2.38 -6.06
CA VAL A 50 -3.37 -1.76 -5.14
C VAL A 50 -4.14 -0.99 -4.06
N ALA A 51 -3.94 -1.33 -2.79
CA ALA A 51 -4.50 -0.59 -1.67
C ALA A 51 -3.76 0.76 -1.55
N LEU A 52 -4.46 1.83 -1.92
CA LEU A 52 -3.88 3.17 -2.10
C LEU A 52 -4.41 4.14 -1.05
N SER A 53 -3.59 4.49 -0.06
CA SER A 53 -3.97 5.44 0.99
C SER A 53 -3.71 6.92 0.62
N GLY A 54 -2.97 7.18 -0.45
CA GLY A 54 -2.45 8.50 -0.82
C GLY A 54 -1.17 8.88 -0.07
N GLY A 55 -0.67 8.03 0.83
CA GLY A 55 0.63 8.20 1.50
C GLY A 55 1.79 7.70 0.65
N LYS A 56 3.03 8.11 1.01
CA LYS A 56 4.26 7.82 0.25
C LYS A 56 4.46 6.34 -0.07
N ASP A 57 4.24 5.45 0.92
CA ASP A 57 4.52 4.02 0.75
C ASP A 57 3.51 3.34 -0.19
N SER A 58 2.23 3.71 -0.09
CA SER A 58 1.19 3.22 -0.99
C SER A 58 1.35 3.75 -2.42
N LEU A 59 1.82 4.99 -2.60
CA LEU A 59 2.17 5.54 -3.91
C LEU A 59 3.38 4.81 -4.51
N VAL A 60 4.43 4.55 -3.73
CA VAL A 60 5.58 3.74 -4.19
C VAL A 60 5.12 2.36 -4.63
N ALA A 61 4.22 1.70 -3.86
CA ALA A 61 3.64 0.42 -4.26
C ALA A 61 2.88 0.52 -5.59
N LEU A 62 2.06 1.57 -5.78
CA LEU A 62 1.32 1.80 -7.03
C LEU A 62 2.26 1.91 -8.24
N TYR A 63 3.31 2.74 -8.13
CA TYR A 63 4.27 2.93 -9.22
C TYR A 63 5.06 1.66 -9.52
N LEU A 64 5.50 0.92 -8.49
CA LEU A 64 6.20 -0.35 -8.67
C LEU A 64 5.30 -1.40 -9.35
N MET A 65 4.04 -1.50 -8.93
CA MET A 65 3.08 -2.41 -9.57
C MET A 65 2.79 -2.02 -11.02
N ASN A 66 2.68 -0.72 -11.31
CA ASN A 66 2.50 -0.23 -12.67
C ASN A 66 3.73 -0.54 -13.55
N ASP A 67 4.93 -0.34 -13.04
CA ASP A 67 6.17 -0.66 -13.78
C ASP A 67 6.30 -2.16 -14.05
N LEU A 68 5.87 -2.99 -13.11
CA LEU A 68 5.92 -4.45 -13.24
C LEU A 68 4.83 -5.02 -14.13
N PHE A 69 3.61 -4.50 -14.08
CA PHE A 69 2.43 -5.13 -14.65
C PHE A 69 1.61 -4.27 -15.61
N GLY A 70 1.80 -2.95 -15.62
CA GLY A 70 1.01 -2.03 -16.44
C GLY A 70 1.03 -2.28 -17.94
N LYS A 71 2.03 -3.04 -18.44
CA LYS A 71 2.14 -3.45 -19.86
C LYS A 71 1.81 -4.92 -20.10
N HIS A 72 1.41 -5.67 -19.07
CA HIS A 72 1.07 -7.07 -19.21
C HIS A 72 -0.34 -7.25 -19.76
N LYS A 73 -0.49 -7.99 -20.85
CA LYS A 73 -1.79 -8.23 -21.50
C LYS A 73 -2.75 -9.09 -20.67
N ASP A 74 -2.24 -9.88 -19.74
CA ASP A 74 -3.00 -10.82 -18.91
C ASP A 74 -3.25 -10.33 -17.48
N LYS A 75 -2.84 -9.09 -17.19
CA LYS A 75 -3.02 -8.44 -15.88
C LYS A 75 -3.51 -7.02 -16.06
N GLU A 76 -4.46 -6.64 -15.23
CA GLU A 76 -5.02 -5.31 -15.18
C GLU A 76 -4.79 -4.72 -13.79
N LEU A 77 -4.39 -3.45 -13.72
CA LEU A 77 -4.15 -2.78 -12.45
C LEU A 77 -5.32 -1.87 -12.10
N HIS A 78 -5.84 -2.06 -10.90
CA HIS A 78 -6.81 -1.17 -10.27
C HIS A 78 -6.24 -0.63 -8.96
N ALA A 79 -6.75 0.50 -8.50
CA ALA A 79 -6.42 1.04 -7.18
C ALA A 79 -7.69 1.11 -6.32
N ILE A 80 -7.57 0.77 -5.03
CA ILE A 80 -8.67 0.87 -4.07
C ILE A 80 -8.23 1.79 -2.94
N THR A 81 -8.96 2.88 -2.72
CA THR A 81 -8.80 3.78 -1.57
C THR A 81 -9.97 3.62 -0.63
N VAL A 82 -9.69 3.42 0.64
CA VAL A 82 -10.71 3.37 1.69
C VAL A 82 -10.85 4.75 2.31
N ASP A 83 -12.07 5.27 2.34
CA ASP A 83 -12.42 6.48 3.06
C ASP A 83 -12.99 6.11 4.44
N GLU A 84 -12.21 6.35 5.48
CA GLU A 84 -12.58 6.07 6.86
C GLU A 84 -13.56 7.11 7.43
N GLY A 85 -13.75 8.23 6.74
CA GLY A 85 -14.61 9.33 7.20
C GLY A 85 -13.97 10.21 8.26
N ILE A 86 -12.63 10.35 8.26
CA ILE A 86 -11.89 11.28 9.14
C ILE A 86 -11.99 12.69 8.58
N ALA A 87 -12.62 13.59 9.34
CA ALA A 87 -12.83 14.97 8.92
C ALA A 87 -11.52 15.73 8.70
N GLY A 88 -11.45 16.52 7.61
CA GLY A 88 -10.34 17.42 7.28
C GLY A 88 -9.05 16.76 6.77
N TYR A 89 -8.88 15.46 6.92
CA TYR A 89 -7.67 14.75 6.50
C TYR A 89 -7.87 13.92 5.23
N ARG A 90 -8.94 13.14 5.18
CA ARG A 90 -9.07 12.07 4.17
C ARG A 90 -9.27 12.58 2.75
N GLN A 91 -9.98 13.68 2.57
CA GLN A 91 -10.25 14.27 1.25
C GLN A 91 -8.96 14.58 0.49
N LYS A 92 -7.99 15.21 1.15
CA LYS A 92 -6.69 15.54 0.53
C LYS A 92 -5.94 14.30 0.05
N THR A 93 -5.95 13.22 0.84
CA THR A 93 -5.25 11.98 0.48
C THR A 93 -5.95 11.23 -0.65
N ILE A 94 -7.28 11.28 -0.73
CA ILE A 94 -8.07 10.74 -1.84
C ILE A 94 -7.78 11.50 -3.14
N GLU A 95 -7.69 12.83 -3.09
CA GLU A 95 -7.34 13.65 -4.25
C GLU A 95 -5.93 13.34 -4.76
N ILE A 96 -4.96 13.17 -3.86
CA ILE A 96 -3.61 12.74 -4.23
C ILE A 96 -3.66 11.37 -4.93
N ALA A 97 -4.36 10.40 -4.34
CA ALA A 97 -4.52 9.07 -4.92
C ALA A 97 -5.12 9.13 -6.33
N ARG A 98 -6.22 9.90 -6.49
CA ARG A 98 -6.91 10.10 -7.77
C ARG A 98 -5.98 10.71 -8.82
N LYS A 99 -5.22 11.75 -8.46
CA LYS A 99 -4.27 12.39 -9.36
C LYS A 99 -3.22 11.41 -9.90
N HIS A 100 -2.66 10.56 -9.05
CA HIS A 100 -1.67 9.58 -9.46
C HIS A 100 -2.28 8.44 -10.30
N CYS A 101 -3.47 7.98 -9.96
CA CYS A 101 -4.19 6.98 -10.76
C CYS A 101 -4.50 7.51 -12.17
N ASN A 102 -5.02 8.74 -12.28
CA ASN A 102 -5.28 9.38 -13.57
C ASN A 102 -4.00 9.54 -14.41
N PHE A 103 -2.88 9.94 -13.77
CA PHE A 103 -1.59 10.07 -14.45
C PHE A 103 -1.08 8.73 -15.02
N LEU A 104 -1.33 7.63 -14.32
CA LEU A 104 -0.91 6.28 -14.73
C LEU A 104 -1.94 5.54 -15.58
N GLY A 105 -3.14 6.11 -15.79
CA GLY A 105 -4.24 5.43 -16.50
C GLY A 105 -4.81 4.24 -15.74
N ILE A 106 -4.73 4.24 -14.39
CA ILE A 106 -5.20 3.15 -13.52
C ILE A 106 -6.59 3.47 -13.01
N GLU A 107 -7.52 2.52 -13.14
CA GLU A 107 -8.88 2.67 -12.60
C GLU A 107 -8.85 2.77 -11.07
N HIS A 108 -9.51 3.80 -10.53
CA HIS A 108 -9.49 4.14 -9.11
C HIS A 108 -10.87 4.01 -8.46
N HIS A 109 -10.98 3.09 -7.53
CA HIS A 109 -12.18 2.84 -6.73
C HIS A 109 -12.02 3.46 -5.35
N VAL A 110 -13.00 4.23 -4.92
CA VAL A 110 -13.09 4.75 -3.55
C VAL A 110 -14.25 4.03 -2.86
N VAL A 111 -14.00 3.50 -1.67
CA VAL A 111 -15.01 2.84 -0.84
C VAL A 111 -14.96 3.42 0.57
N SER A 112 -16.11 3.76 1.15
CA SER A 112 -16.17 4.37 2.46
C SER A 112 -16.60 3.39 3.56
N PHE A 113 -16.18 3.66 4.81
CA PHE A 113 -16.70 2.97 5.98
C PHE A 113 -18.22 3.13 6.08
N LYS A 114 -18.73 4.32 5.76
CA LYS A 114 -20.17 4.59 5.80
C LYS A 114 -20.97 3.67 4.86
N GLU A 115 -20.46 3.42 3.65
CA GLU A 115 -21.11 2.52 2.68
C GLU A 115 -21.09 1.05 3.10
N ILE A 116 -19.99 0.60 3.72
CA ILE A 116 -19.79 -0.82 4.04
C ILE A 116 -20.30 -1.19 5.44
N ILE A 117 -20.12 -0.29 6.40
CA ILE A 117 -20.30 -0.53 7.85
C ILE A 117 -21.50 0.28 8.39
N GLY A 118 -21.88 1.35 7.69
CA GLY A 118 -22.94 2.27 8.12
C GLY A 118 -22.45 3.43 9.01
N LEU A 119 -21.17 3.41 9.47
CA LEU A 119 -20.60 4.39 10.38
C LEU A 119 -19.30 4.96 9.83
N LYS A 120 -18.97 6.18 10.21
CA LYS A 120 -17.65 6.80 10.01
C LYS A 120 -16.72 6.48 11.18
N LEU A 121 -15.40 6.56 10.97
CA LEU A 121 -14.43 6.34 12.04
C LEU A 121 -14.62 7.31 13.21
N ASP A 122 -14.91 8.59 12.92
CA ASP A 122 -15.19 9.61 13.95
C ASP A 122 -16.45 9.30 14.80
N GLU A 123 -17.37 8.48 14.29
CA GLU A 123 -18.54 8.00 15.03
C GLU A 123 -18.19 6.77 15.86
N ILE A 124 -17.39 5.87 15.29
CA ILE A 124 -16.91 4.64 15.96
C ILE A 124 -16.05 5.01 17.18
N SER A 125 -15.23 6.05 17.08
CA SER A 125 -14.35 6.51 18.17
C SER A 125 -15.13 6.99 19.40
N LYS A 126 -16.39 7.40 19.23
CA LYS A 126 -17.28 7.81 20.32
C LYS A 126 -17.94 6.62 21.03
N ILE A 127 -17.99 5.48 20.40
CA ILE A 127 -18.52 4.24 20.97
C ILE A 127 -17.41 3.66 21.84
N ARG A 128 -17.52 3.79 23.17
CA ARG A 128 -16.57 3.22 24.13
C ARG A 128 -16.57 1.69 23.99
N GLY A 129 -15.52 1.14 23.40
CA GLY A 129 -15.25 -0.29 23.32
C GLY A 129 -13.96 -0.63 24.07
N GLU A 130 -13.78 -1.90 24.43
CA GLU A 130 -12.57 -2.43 25.08
C GLU A 130 -11.33 -2.38 24.15
N LEU A 131 -11.57 -2.34 22.82
CA LEU A 131 -10.52 -2.30 21.80
C LEU A 131 -10.26 -0.84 21.38
N GLY A 132 -8.99 -0.46 21.27
CA GLY A 132 -8.60 0.88 20.82
C GLY A 132 -9.02 1.17 19.37
N GLU A 133 -9.24 2.45 19.04
CA GLU A 133 -9.69 2.95 17.72
C GLU A 133 -8.88 2.41 16.54
N CYS A 134 -7.56 2.28 16.71
CA CYS A 134 -6.66 1.73 15.69
C CYS A 134 -6.98 0.28 15.33
N THR A 135 -7.48 -0.51 16.27
CA THR A 135 -7.87 -1.92 16.05
C THR A 135 -9.10 -1.98 15.16
N TYR A 136 -10.15 -1.22 15.49
CA TYR A 136 -11.36 -1.13 14.66
C TYR A 136 -11.06 -0.59 13.26
N CYS A 137 -10.28 0.49 13.17
CA CYS A 137 -9.86 1.07 11.90
C CYS A 137 -9.13 0.05 11.01
N GLY A 138 -8.20 -0.72 11.60
CA GLY A 138 -7.44 -1.74 10.86
C GLY A 138 -8.31 -2.89 10.37
N VAL A 139 -9.28 -3.35 11.16
CA VAL A 139 -10.23 -4.41 10.79
C VAL A 139 -11.17 -3.94 9.68
N PHE A 140 -11.79 -2.78 9.85
CA PHE A 140 -12.75 -2.25 8.90
C PHE A 140 -12.11 -1.85 7.57
N ARG A 141 -10.88 -1.33 7.60
CA ARG A 141 -10.12 -1.04 6.38
C ARG A 141 -9.89 -2.31 5.57
N ARG A 142 -9.49 -3.43 6.21
CA ARG A 142 -9.34 -4.72 5.54
C ARG A 142 -10.66 -5.27 5.00
N LEU A 143 -11.74 -5.11 5.75
CA LEU A 143 -13.09 -5.49 5.29
C LEU A 143 -13.49 -4.73 4.03
N CYS A 144 -13.33 -3.40 4.02
CA CYS A 144 -13.62 -2.55 2.86
C CYS A 144 -12.78 -2.94 1.63
N LEU A 145 -11.46 -3.14 1.82
CA LEU A 145 -10.57 -3.58 0.75
C LEU A 145 -10.98 -4.92 0.15
N ASN A 146 -11.29 -5.90 1.02
CA ASN A 146 -11.70 -7.23 0.57
C ASN A 146 -13.06 -7.20 -0.14
N LYS A 147 -14.03 -6.46 0.40
CA LYS A 147 -15.35 -6.34 -0.22
C LYS A 147 -15.25 -5.70 -1.59
N LYS A 148 -14.55 -4.55 -1.71
CA LYS A 148 -14.36 -3.89 -3.01
C LYS A 148 -13.51 -4.73 -3.96
N GLY A 149 -12.45 -5.38 -3.46
CA GLY A 149 -11.65 -6.31 -4.26
C GLY A 149 -12.48 -7.44 -4.86
N ASN A 150 -13.39 -8.03 -4.10
CA ASN A 150 -14.31 -9.07 -4.60
C ASN A 150 -15.30 -8.51 -5.63
N GLU A 151 -15.86 -7.32 -5.41
CA GLU A 151 -16.79 -6.67 -6.36
C GLU A 151 -16.14 -6.46 -7.74
N ILE A 152 -14.87 -6.06 -7.77
CA ILE A 152 -14.13 -5.88 -9.03
C ILE A 152 -13.44 -7.16 -9.52
N ASN A 153 -13.67 -8.31 -8.89
CA ASN A 153 -13.03 -9.59 -9.20
C ASN A 153 -11.49 -9.57 -9.11
N ALA A 154 -10.91 -8.75 -8.26
CA ALA A 154 -9.46 -8.69 -8.05
C ALA A 154 -8.94 -10.05 -7.54
N LYS A 155 -7.90 -10.57 -8.17
CA LYS A 155 -7.26 -11.85 -7.79
C LYS A 155 -6.21 -11.65 -6.70
N THR A 156 -5.75 -10.43 -6.52
CA THR A 156 -4.72 -10.06 -5.54
C THR A 156 -4.92 -8.61 -5.10
N ILE A 157 -4.70 -8.34 -3.83
CA ILE A 157 -4.60 -6.97 -3.29
C ILE A 157 -3.14 -6.75 -2.85
N ALA A 158 -2.45 -5.83 -3.53
CA ALA A 158 -1.11 -5.40 -3.16
C ALA A 158 -1.17 -4.27 -2.13
N MET A 159 -0.39 -4.37 -1.07
CA MET A 159 -0.33 -3.38 0.00
C MET A 159 1.08 -2.81 0.15
N GLY A 160 1.19 -1.51 0.38
CA GLY A 160 2.47 -0.80 0.54
C GLY A 160 3.04 -0.87 1.95
N HIS A 161 2.91 -2.01 2.66
CA HIS A 161 3.53 -2.21 3.96
C HIS A 161 5.04 -2.40 3.81
N ASN A 162 5.80 -1.72 4.66
CA ASN A 162 7.23 -1.93 4.77
C ASN A 162 7.56 -2.95 5.89
N LEU A 163 8.85 -3.29 6.03
CA LEU A 163 9.30 -4.29 7.02
C LEU A 163 9.00 -3.85 8.46
N ASP A 164 9.12 -2.56 8.75
CA ASP A 164 8.89 -2.03 10.10
C ASP A 164 7.40 -2.13 10.47
N ASP A 165 6.48 -1.86 9.53
CA ASP A 165 5.02 -2.03 9.74
C ASP A 165 4.68 -3.48 10.12
N VAL A 166 5.26 -4.44 9.40
CA VAL A 166 5.04 -5.87 9.65
C VAL A 166 5.65 -6.29 10.99
N SER A 167 6.88 -5.87 11.28
CA SER A 167 7.57 -6.18 12.52
C SER A 167 6.85 -5.62 13.74
N GLN A 168 6.39 -4.37 13.68
CA GLN A 168 5.59 -3.74 14.72
C GLN A 168 4.27 -4.47 14.95
N SER A 169 3.59 -4.87 13.87
CA SER A 169 2.33 -5.63 13.99
C SER A 169 2.53 -6.98 14.70
N ILE A 170 3.62 -7.68 14.38
CA ILE A 170 3.98 -8.96 15.04
C ILE A 170 4.25 -8.70 16.52
N LEU A 171 5.10 -7.73 16.87
CA LEU A 171 5.43 -7.39 18.25
C LEU A 171 4.18 -7.01 19.06
N MET A 172 3.30 -6.18 18.50
CA MET A 172 2.05 -5.80 19.16
C MET A 172 1.14 -7.00 19.45
N ASN A 173 1.10 -8.00 18.57
CA ASN A 173 0.33 -9.22 18.79
C ASN A 173 0.91 -10.09 19.93
N PHE A 174 2.22 -10.04 20.16
CA PHE A 174 2.83 -10.72 21.31
C PHE A 174 2.56 -9.99 22.64
N VAL A 175 2.54 -8.65 22.62
CA VAL A 175 2.36 -7.84 23.84
C VAL A 175 0.89 -7.81 24.31
N LYS A 176 -0.06 -7.97 23.41
CA LYS A 176 -1.51 -7.89 23.70
C LYS A 176 -2.15 -9.23 24.10
N LYS A 177 -1.34 -10.23 24.42
CA LYS A 177 -1.84 -11.50 24.95
C LYS A 177 -2.21 -11.42 26.41
#